data_ea16e88aa0edb4d6cfcf1b327f5cd55e
#
_entry.id   ea16e88aa0edb4d6cfcf1b327f5cd55e
#
_cell.length_a   1.000
_cell.length_b   1.000
_cell.length_c   1.000
_cell.angle_alpha   90.00
_cell.angle_beta   90.00
_cell.angle_gamma   90.00
#
_symmetry.space_group_name_H-M   'P 1'
#
loop_
_entity.id
_entity.type
_entity.pdbx_description
1 polymer ?
#
loop_
_entity_poly.entity_id
_entity_poly.type
_entity_poly.pdbx_seq_one_letter_code
_entity_poly.pdbx_strand_id
1 'polypeptide(L)'
;MNVSYIKNYAVIGIAIIIYLFNPNVAYSDPSYPNFTEVVEKNIPAVVIVHAKKTISNSPSMNPNIPNLPDEFKPFFDKFFDEDQNAPRGSRKAPSFGSGFILTNDGYIMTNNHVISNADEILVKLSDQTELSAKLVGSDKRSDLALLKVDAKNLPTVKIGTSDDLKLGEWVLAIGSPFGFDHTVTAGIVSGKKRNLPNESYVPYIQTDVAINPGNSGGPLFNLDGDVVGVNAQIYTRSGGFMGVSFAIPAETLSSVYKQLKTDGKVKRGWLGVYIQEVDKDLAVSFGLDKPKGAVIAKILDKSPAQKSGLKQGDVILAFNNTDINKSKDLPLLVGVTEVDKSIRVKILRNKSIIYKNVIIEELPEDSEIATMREKSVDNKMVSGLTVSDIDEKTKKNLNIYGGVKVDKISTQQLNNSKIQINDVITHINNNPIFNVKDFEKKIKSLKENSLANLLVYRDSSPVYLAIKISK
;
A
#
# COMPACT_ATOMS: atom_id res chain seq x y z
N MET A 1 73.28 -46.23 12.75
CA MET A 1 71.93 -45.63 12.72
C MET A 1 71.13 -46.38 11.66
N ASN A 2 69.98 -46.91 12.03
CA ASN A 2 69.28 -47.92 11.26
C ASN A 2 68.52 -47.30 10.06
N VAL A 3 68.88 -47.73 8.85
CA VAL A 3 68.27 -47.25 7.56
C VAL A 3 66.72 -47.41 7.50
N SER A 4 66.19 -48.32 8.34
CA SER A 4 64.75 -48.56 8.49
C SER A 4 63.97 -47.37 9.03
N TYR A 5 64.51 -46.58 9.95
CA TYR A 5 63.81 -45.39 10.52
C TYR A 5 63.68 -44.24 9.53
N ILE A 6 64.72 -44.04 8.69
CA ILE A 6 64.75 -42.99 7.69
C ILE A 6 63.65 -43.22 6.61
N LYS A 7 63.40 -44.47 6.20
CA LYS A 7 62.38 -44.83 5.25
C LYS A 7 60.94 -44.53 5.78
N ASN A 8 60.70 -44.82 7.07
CA ASN A 8 59.36 -44.57 7.66
C ASN A 8 59.06 -43.08 7.81
N TYR A 9 60.05 -42.27 8.17
CA TYR A 9 59.84 -40.81 8.24
C TYR A 9 59.65 -40.16 6.85
N ALA A 10 60.31 -40.67 5.82
CA ALA A 10 60.15 -40.22 4.44
C ALA A 10 58.70 -40.54 3.90
N VAL A 11 58.17 -41.74 4.20
CA VAL A 11 56.84 -42.16 3.81
C VAL A 11 55.78 -41.34 4.54
N ILE A 12 55.94 -41.04 5.84
CA ILE A 12 55.04 -40.21 6.62
C ILE A 12 55.09 -38.74 6.12
N GLY A 13 56.25 -38.20 5.79
CA GLY A 13 56.45 -36.89 5.24
C GLY A 13 55.77 -36.72 3.87
N ILE A 14 55.83 -37.70 2.98
CA ILE A 14 55.15 -37.71 1.67
C ILE A 14 53.64 -37.83 1.84
N ALA A 15 53.15 -38.63 2.78
CA ALA A 15 51.73 -38.77 3.07
C ALA A 15 51.14 -37.45 3.62
N ILE A 16 51.86 -36.72 4.48
CA ILE A 16 51.44 -35.41 5.00
C ILE A 16 51.44 -34.35 3.88
N ILE A 17 52.45 -34.37 2.99
CA ILE A 17 52.49 -33.45 1.85
C ILE A 17 51.35 -33.74 0.87
N ILE A 18 51.01 -35.00 0.59
CA ILE A 18 49.87 -35.36 -0.26
C ILE A 18 48.54 -34.94 0.39
N TYR A 19 48.40 -34.99 1.73
CA TYR A 19 47.21 -34.53 2.44
C TYR A 19 47.09 -33.02 2.47
N LEU A 20 48.20 -32.28 2.51
CA LEU A 20 48.24 -30.81 2.45
C LEU A 20 48.06 -30.23 1.02
N PHE A 21 48.39 -31.04 -0.01
CA PHE A 21 48.17 -30.68 -1.41
C PHE A 21 46.96 -31.38 -2.05
N ASN A 22 45.99 -31.85 -1.22
CA ASN A 22 44.71 -32.28 -1.78
C ASN A 22 43.93 -31.04 -2.25
N PRO A 23 43.77 -30.80 -3.57
CA PRO A 23 43.05 -29.64 -4.10
C PRO A 23 41.53 -29.80 -3.97
N ASN A 24 41.06 -30.66 -3.06
CA ASN A 24 39.65 -30.65 -2.62
C ASN A 24 39.39 -29.56 -1.56
N VAL A 25 40.03 -28.39 -1.70
CA VAL A 25 39.36 -27.16 -1.33
C VAL A 25 38.22 -27.08 -2.29
N ALA A 26 37.01 -27.43 -1.82
CA ALA A 26 35.80 -27.13 -2.51
C ALA A 26 35.81 -25.60 -2.70
N TYR A 27 36.28 -25.13 -3.84
CA TYR A 27 35.84 -23.87 -4.37
C TYR A 27 34.33 -24.06 -4.50
N SER A 28 33.57 -23.58 -3.55
CA SER A 28 32.20 -23.26 -3.82
C SER A 28 32.31 -22.22 -4.92
N ASP A 29 32.18 -22.69 -6.14
CA ASP A 29 31.95 -21.80 -7.28
C ASP A 29 30.83 -20.85 -6.80
N PRO A 30 31.05 -19.53 -6.76
CA PRO A 30 29.98 -18.63 -6.43
C PRO A 30 28.93 -18.89 -7.51
N SER A 31 27.98 -19.79 -7.20
CA SER A 31 26.93 -20.14 -8.13
C SER A 31 26.07 -18.89 -8.30
N TYR A 32 26.39 -18.09 -9.31
CA TYR A 32 25.52 -17.02 -9.76
C TYR A 32 24.14 -17.63 -10.03
N PRO A 33 23.05 -16.98 -9.63
CA PRO A 33 21.72 -17.50 -9.85
C PRO A 33 21.51 -17.77 -11.34
N ASN A 34 21.20 -19.03 -11.69
CA ASN A 34 20.83 -19.37 -13.05
C ASN A 34 19.32 -19.22 -13.22
N PHE A 35 18.88 -18.22 -13.96
CA PHE A 35 17.47 -17.97 -14.19
C PHE A 35 16.89 -18.77 -15.36
N THR A 36 17.73 -19.44 -16.17
CA THR A 36 17.31 -20.07 -17.43
C THR A 36 16.22 -21.10 -17.22
N GLU A 37 16.37 -22.02 -16.26
CA GLU A 37 15.37 -23.05 -15.99
C GLU A 37 14.04 -22.47 -15.51
N VAL A 38 14.09 -21.44 -14.66
CA VAL A 38 12.87 -20.75 -14.19
C VAL A 38 12.16 -20.08 -15.35
N VAL A 39 12.92 -19.45 -16.24
CA VAL A 39 12.39 -18.74 -17.42
C VAL A 39 11.77 -19.72 -18.41
N GLU A 40 12.50 -20.76 -18.83
CA GLU A 40 12.01 -21.77 -19.78
C GLU A 40 10.74 -22.47 -19.31
N LYS A 41 10.66 -22.78 -18.02
CA LYS A 41 9.50 -23.42 -17.39
C LYS A 41 8.27 -22.53 -17.40
N ASN A 42 8.43 -21.22 -17.15
CA ASN A 42 7.32 -20.33 -16.84
C ASN A 42 6.89 -19.40 -18.00
N ILE A 43 7.75 -19.12 -18.99
CA ILE A 43 7.40 -18.32 -20.17
C ILE A 43 6.09 -18.79 -20.84
N PRO A 44 5.84 -20.11 -21.04
CA PRO A 44 4.62 -20.54 -21.70
C PRO A 44 3.33 -20.12 -21.01
N ALA A 45 3.38 -19.88 -19.70
CA ALA A 45 2.22 -19.46 -18.91
C ALA A 45 2.08 -17.93 -18.78
N VAL A 46 3.05 -17.14 -19.27
CA VAL A 46 2.96 -15.68 -19.30
C VAL A 46 2.34 -15.22 -20.61
N VAL A 47 1.43 -14.29 -20.54
CA VAL A 47 0.63 -13.84 -21.70
C VAL A 47 0.68 -12.32 -21.86
N ILE A 48 0.45 -11.86 -23.08
CA ILE A 48 0.22 -10.44 -23.38
C ILE A 48 -1.26 -10.17 -23.29
N VAL A 49 -1.65 -9.11 -22.60
CA VAL A 49 -3.03 -8.64 -22.49
C VAL A 49 -3.18 -7.37 -23.31
N HIS A 50 -4.01 -7.42 -24.33
CA HIS A 50 -4.41 -6.26 -25.14
C HIS A 50 -5.82 -5.83 -24.77
N ALA A 51 -5.97 -4.59 -24.32
CA ALA A 51 -7.25 -4.00 -24.00
C ALA A 51 -7.58 -2.93 -25.04
N LYS A 52 -8.72 -3.05 -25.73
CA LYS A 52 -9.16 -2.11 -26.76
C LYS A 52 -10.33 -1.29 -26.23
N LYS A 53 -10.23 0.05 -26.32
CA LYS A 53 -11.31 0.96 -25.99
C LYS A 53 -11.86 1.62 -27.26
N THR A 54 -13.17 1.61 -27.42
CA THR A 54 -13.84 2.35 -28.50
C THR A 54 -14.10 3.77 -28.03
N ILE A 55 -13.41 4.76 -28.60
CA ILE A 55 -13.64 6.16 -28.32
C ILE A 55 -14.89 6.62 -29.06
N SER A 56 -16.02 6.78 -28.37
CA SER A 56 -17.15 7.55 -28.88
C SER A 56 -16.85 9.04 -28.72
N ASN A 57 -17.23 9.85 -29.69
CA ASN A 57 -17.01 11.32 -29.76
C ASN A 57 -17.63 12.06 -28.57
N SER A 58 -17.02 12.04 -27.42
CA SER A 58 -17.33 12.95 -26.29
C SER A 58 -16.09 13.78 -25.98
N PRO A 59 -16.25 15.10 -25.69
CA PRO A 59 -15.10 15.98 -25.44
C PRO A 59 -14.32 15.49 -24.22
N SER A 60 -13.02 15.34 -24.41
CA SER A 60 -11.94 15.08 -23.46
C SER A 60 -12.38 14.96 -21.99
N MET A 61 -12.54 13.75 -21.52
CA MET A 61 -12.25 13.43 -20.13
C MET A 61 -10.83 12.88 -20.07
N ASN A 62 -9.88 13.70 -19.61
CA ASN A 62 -8.63 13.18 -19.08
C ASN A 62 -8.98 12.05 -18.10
N PRO A 63 -8.44 10.85 -18.22
CA PRO A 63 -8.63 9.82 -17.21
C PRO A 63 -7.82 10.24 -15.97
N ASN A 64 -8.34 11.21 -15.22
CA ASN A 64 -7.86 11.45 -13.87
C ASN A 64 -8.14 10.18 -13.08
N ILE A 65 -7.13 9.33 -12.93
CA ILE A 65 -7.17 8.29 -11.91
C ILE A 65 -7.21 9.05 -10.58
N PRO A 66 -8.34 9.04 -9.88
CA PRO A 66 -8.47 9.82 -8.65
C PRO A 66 -7.43 9.32 -7.64
N ASN A 67 -6.64 10.26 -7.08
CA ASN A 67 -5.67 10.01 -6.02
C ASN A 67 -4.34 9.31 -6.41
N LEU A 68 -3.94 9.27 -7.68
CA LEU A 68 -2.60 8.82 -8.04
C LEU A 68 -1.57 9.88 -7.61
N PRO A 69 -0.54 9.53 -6.81
CA PRO A 69 0.54 10.44 -6.47
C PRO A 69 1.30 10.92 -7.70
N ASP A 70 1.80 12.17 -7.68
CA ASP A 70 2.45 12.80 -8.83
C ASP A 70 3.67 12.03 -9.34
N GLU A 71 4.36 11.31 -8.45
CA GLU A 71 5.53 10.48 -8.76
C GLU A 71 5.20 9.24 -9.63
N PHE A 72 3.93 8.81 -9.66
CA PHE A 72 3.49 7.65 -10.45
C PHE A 72 2.76 8.06 -11.73
N LYS A 73 2.26 9.31 -11.81
CA LYS A 73 1.55 9.82 -12.99
C LYS A 73 2.31 9.60 -14.30
N PRO A 74 3.63 9.92 -14.44
CA PRO A 74 4.32 9.75 -15.69
C PRO A 74 4.41 8.30 -16.17
N PHE A 75 4.34 7.32 -15.26
CA PHE A 75 4.28 5.91 -15.62
C PHE A 75 2.90 5.56 -16.22
N PHE A 76 1.83 5.99 -15.55
CA PHE A 76 0.46 5.74 -16.02
C PHE A 76 0.12 6.54 -17.28
N ASP A 77 0.60 7.78 -17.41
CA ASP A 77 0.38 8.61 -18.59
C ASP A 77 0.90 7.92 -19.86
N LYS A 78 2.03 7.21 -19.77
CA LYS A 78 2.54 6.41 -20.89
C LYS A 78 1.66 5.21 -21.31
N PHE A 79 0.83 4.71 -20.40
CA PHE A 79 -0.16 3.68 -20.75
C PHE A 79 -1.42 4.26 -21.39
N PHE A 80 -1.74 5.53 -21.08
CA PHE A 80 -3.01 6.15 -21.43
C PHE A 80 -2.86 7.38 -22.32
N ASP A 81 -1.61 7.77 -22.68
CA ASP A 81 -1.38 8.96 -23.51
C ASP A 81 -1.92 8.73 -24.93
N GLU A 82 -2.96 9.47 -25.23
CA GLU A 82 -3.45 9.64 -26.59
C GLU A 82 -2.45 10.53 -27.33
N ASP A 83 -1.92 10.01 -28.42
CA ASP A 83 -1.08 10.75 -29.38
C ASP A 83 -1.78 12.06 -29.79
N GLN A 84 -1.37 13.18 -29.17
CA GLN A 84 -1.97 14.51 -29.37
C GLN A 84 -1.90 15.00 -30.83
N ASN A 85 -1.14 14.30 -31.69
CA ASN A 85 -0.94 14.61 -33.10
C ASN A 85 -1.75 13.72 -34.08
N ALA A 86 -2.63 12.85 -33.59
CA ALA A 86 -3.42 11.99 -34.47
C ALA A 86 -4.62 12.74 -35.10
N PRO A 87 -4.90 12.58 -36.42
CA PRO A 87 -6.05 13.19 -37.07
C PRO A 87 -7.37 12.74 -36.39
N ARG A 88 -8.27 13.72 -36.14
CA ARG A 88 -9.60 13.49 -35.55
C ARG A 88 -10.42 12.51 -36.38
N GLY A 89 -10.45 11.26 -35.97
CA GLY A 89 -11.28 10.20 -36.52
C GLY A 89 -11.04 8.94 -35.73
N SER A 90 -12.08 8.34 -35.15
CA SER A 90 -12.14 7.19 -34.26
C SER A 90 -10.89 6.27 -34.30
N ARG A 91 -9.89 6.54 -33.50
CA ARG A 91 -8.78 5.64 -33.27
C ARG A 91 -8.97 4.96 -31.91
N LYS A 92 -8.92 3.65 -31.92
CA LYS A 92 -8.83 2.81 -30.71
C LYS A 92 -7.43 2.94 -30.18
N ALA A 93 -7.21 3.54 -29.01
CA ALA A 93 -5.94 3.50 -28.31
C ALA A 93 -5.83 2.13 -27.61
N PRO A 94 -4.96 1.21 -28.07
CA PRO A 94 -4.77 -0.07 -27.38
C PRO A 94 -3.95 0.16 -26.12
N SER A 95 -4.48 -0.21 -24.98
CA SER A 95 -3.69 -0.45 -23.77
C SER A 95 -3.15 -1.88 -23.84
N PHE A 96 -1.91 -2.08 -23.39
CA PHE A 96 -1.30 -3.40 -23.32
C PHE A 96 -0.54 -3.59 -22.02
N GLY A 97 -0.50 -4.82 -21.55
CA GLY A 97 0.23 -5.24 -20.36
C GLY A 97 0.49 -6.74 -20.44
N SER A 98 0.91 -7.28 -19.32
CA SER A 98 1.15 -8.72 -19.17
C SER A 98 0.08 -9.36 -18.28
N GLY A 99 0.00 -10.66 -18.34
CA GLY A 99 -0.77 -11.51 -17.46
C GLY A 99 -0.13 -12.87 -17.32
N PHE A 100 -0.71 -13.72 -16.50
CA PHE A 100 -0.25 -15.11 -16.38
C PHE A 100 -1.41 -16.06 -16.09
N ILE A 101 -1.29 -17.29 -16.60
CA ILE A 101 -2.31 -18.31 -16.54
C ILE A 101 -2.24 -19.02 -15.20
N LEU A 102 -3.34 -18.98 -14.45
CA LEU A 102 -3.47 -19.61 -13.13
C LEU A 102 -3.99 -21.04 -13.18
N THR A 103 -4.82 -21.34 -14.19
CA THR A 103 -5.45 -22.66 -14.32
C THR A 103 -5.47 -23.12 -15.77
N ASN A 104 -5.38 -24.43 -15.96
CA ASN A 104 -5.32 -25.05 -17.29
C ASN A 104 -6.61 -24.89 -18.11
N ASP A 105 -7.71 -24.48 -17.48
CA ASP A 105 -8.99 -24.15 -18.12
C ASP A 105 -9.11 -22.67 -18.49
N GLY A 106 -8.08 -21.84 -18.25
CA GLY A 106 -7.96 -20.49 -18.80
C GLY A 106 -8.30 -19.31 -17.87
N TYR A 107 -8.17 -19.44 -16.57
CA TYR A 107 -8.16 -18.27 -15.68
C TYR A 107 -6.81 -17.58 -15.75
N ILE A 108 -6.81 -16.26 -15.95
CA ILE A 108 -5.63 -15.43 -16.14
C ILE A 108 -5.69 -14.23 -15.19
N MET A 109 -4.59 -13.96 -14.51
CA MET A 109 -4.45 -12.75 -13.68
C MET A 109 -3.68 -11.68 -14.44
N THR A 110 -4.12 -10.43 -14.27
CA THR A 110 -3.45 -9.21 -14.74
C THR A 110 -3.74 -8.06 -13.80
N ASN A 111 -3.22 -6.85 -14.06
CA ASN A 111 -3.63 -5.66 -13.33
C ASN A 111 -4.97 -5.10 -13.81
N ASN A 112 -5.71 -4.50 -12.87
CA ASN A 112 -6.96 -3.83 -13.19
C ASN A 112 -6.75 -2.63 -14.12
N HIS A 113 -5.69 -1.83 -13.92
CA HIS A 113 -5.42 -0.67 -14.78
C HIS A 113 -5.15 -1.07 -16.23
N VAL A 114 -4.58 -2.26 -16.51
CA VAL A 114 -4.33 -2.77 -17.87
C VAL A 114 -5.62 -2.92 -18.66
N ILE A 115 -6.71 -3.35 -17.99
CA ILE A 115 -8.01 -3.64 -18.64
C ILE A 115 -9.10 -2.60 -18.34
N SER A 116 -8.76 -1.54 -17.61
CA SER A 116 -9.74 -0.53 -17.21
C SER A 116 -10.38 0.16 -18.41
N ASN A 117 -11.72 0.21 -18.40
CA ASN A 117 -12.53 0.80 -19.48
C ASN A 117 -12.35 0.15 -20.87
N ALA A 118 -11.86 -1.10 -20.95
CA ALA A 118 -11.78 -1.83 -22.19
C ALA A 118 -13.15 -2.37 -22.62
N ASP A 119 -13.48 -2.23 -23.90
CA ASP A 119 -14.67 -2.84 -24.52
C ASP A 119 -14.38 -4.27 -25.00
N GLU A 120 -13.13 -4.54 -25.37
CA GLU A 120 -12.64 -5.83 -25.83
C GLU A 120 -11.30 -6.14 -25.20
N ILE A 121 -11.13 -7.37 -24.70
CA ILE A 121 -9.89 -7.86 -24.11
C ILE A 121 -9.43 -9.07 -24.93
N LEU A 122 -8.20 -9.00 -25.45
CA LEU A 122 -7.54 -10.10 -26.14
C LEU A 122 -6.33 -10.54 -25.33
N VAL A 123 -6.13 -11.83 -25.26
CA VAL A 123 -4.96 -12.46 -24.63
C VAL A 123 -4.18 -13.16 -25.71
N LYS A 124 -2.89 -12.82 -25.84
CA LYS A 124 -1.96 -13.45 -26.76
C LYS A 124 -1.04 -14.38 -25.99
N LEU A 125 -1.06 -15.65 -26.33
CA LEU A 125 -0.23 -16.70 -25.74
C LEU A 125 1.20 -16.67 -26.29
N SER A 126 2.10 -17.43 -25.66
CA SER A 126 3.50 -17.57 -26.08
C SER A 126 3.68 -18.18 -27.47
N ASP A 127 2.74 -19.02 -27.94
CA ASP A 127 2.70 -19.60 -29.30
C ASP A 127 2.07 -18.65 -30.34
N GLN A 128 1.85 -17.39 -30.00
CA GLN A 128 1.22 -16.35 -30.82
C GLN A 128 -0.31 -16.52 -31.00
N THR A 129 -0.93 -17.51 -30.38
CA THR A 129 -2.39 -17.69 -30.44
C THR A 129 -3.09 -16.53 -29.72
N GLU A 130 -4.04 -15.88 -30.37
CA GLU A 130 -4.88 -14.83 -29.80
C GLU A 130 -6.24 -15.38 -29.38
N LEU A 131 -6.62 -15.13 -28.13
CA LEU A 131 -7.87 -15.57 -27.55
C LEU A 131 -8.67 -14.36 -27.03
N SER A 132 -9.98 -14.34 -27.28
CA SER A 132 -10.85 -13.37 -26.63
C SER A 132 -11.02 -13.72 -25.15
N ALA A 133 -10.84 -12.74 -24.28
CA ALA A 133 -10.96 -12.92 -22.85
C ALA A 133 -12.20 -12.20 -22.29
N LYS A 134 -12.86 -12.83 -21.34
CA LYS A 134 -13.97 -12.24 -20.58
C LYS A 134 -13.47 -11.80 -19.21
N LEU A 135 -13.85 -10.60 -18.78
CA LEU A 135 -13.61 -10.15 -17.41
C LEU A 135 -14.52 -10.94 -16.45
N VAL A 136 -13.91 -11.68 -15.53
CA VAL A 136 -14.61 -12.37 -14.43
C VAL A 136 -14.93 -11.38 -13.31
N GLY A 137 -13.95 -10.54 -12.98
CA GLY A 137 -14.08 -9.48 -12.02
C GLY A 137 -12.77 -8.74 -11.83
N SER A 138 -12.83 -7.57 -11.21
CA SER A 138 -11.63 -6.77 -10.91
C SER A 138 -11.74 -6.09 -9.55
N ASP A 139 -10.59 -5.74 -9.01
CA ASP A 139 -10.46 -5.01 -7.77
C ASP A 139 -9.50 -3.83 -7.93
N LYS A 140 -10.08 -2.63 -7.96
CA LYS A 140 -9.33 -1.38 -8.11
C LYS A 140 -8.36 -1.11 -6.97
N ARG A 141 -8.68 -1.57 -5.75
CA ARG A 141 -7.89 -1.28 -4.54
C ARG A 141 -6.62 -2.12 -4.43
N SER A 142 -6.60 -3.32 -5.01
CA SER A 142 -5.39 -4.12 -5.15
C SER A 142 -4.80 -4.07 -6.55
N ASP A 143 -5.46 -3.37 -7.48
CA ASP A 143 -5.07 -3.28 -8.88
C ASP A 143 -4.92 -4.65 -9.56
N LEU A 144 -5.83 -5.60 -9.26
CA LEU A 144 -5.89 -6.94 -9.85
C LEU A 144 -7.17 -7.16 -10.64
N ALA A 145 -7.07 -7.92 -11.72
CA ALA A 145 -8.21 -8.35 -12.53
C ALA A 145 -8.07 -9.81 -12.95
N LEU A 146 -9.17 -10.54 -12.86
CA LEU A 146 -9.27 -11.94 -13.27
C LEU A 146 -9.99 -12.04 -14.61
N LEU A 147 -9.32 -12.63 -15.59
CA LEU A 147 -9.83 -12.88 -16.92
C LEU A 147 -10.11 -14.37 -17.11
N LYS A 148 -10.97 -14.70 -18.08
CA LYS A 148 -11.27 -16.07 -18.50
C LYS A 148 -11.23 -16.16 -20.02
N VAL A 149 -10.40 -17.06 -20.55
CA VAL A 149 -10.39 -17.47 -21.96
C VAL A 149 -11.01 -18.85 -22.12
N ASP A 150 -11.61 -19.12 -23.28
CA ASP A 150 -12.16 -20.44 -23.60
C ASP A 150 -11.07 -21.28 -24.27
N ALA A 151 -10.25 -21.92 -23.47
CA ALA A 151 -9.18 -22.82 -23.89
C ALA A 151 -8.95 -23.89 -22.83
N LYS A 152 -8.28 -24.99 -23.20
CA LYS A 152 -7.99 -26.13 -22.32
C LYS A 152 -6.52 -26.51 -22.42
N ASN A 153 -6.04 -27.22 -21.40
CA ASN A 153 -4.67 -27.72 -21.33
C ASN A 153 -3.61 -26.62 -21.44
N LEU A 154 -3.94 -25.40 -20.94
CA LEU A 154 -3.01 -24.31 -20.94
C LEU A 154 -1.91 -24.53 -19.89
N PRO A 155 -0.67 -24.09 -20.18
CA PRO A 155 0.40 -24.06 -19.18
C PRO A 155 0.04 -23.10 -18.03
N THR A 156 0.45 -23.43 -16.82
CA THR A 156 0.08 -22.65 -15.63
C THR A 156 1.30 -22.34 -14.79
N VAL A 157 1.27 -21.22 -14.07
CA VAL A 157 2.22 -20.92 -13.02
C VAL A 157 1.78 -21.53 -11.69
N LYS A 158 2.74 -21.69 -10.77
CA LYS A 158 2.47 -22.02 -9.37
C LYS A 158 2.55 -20.76 -8.52
N ILE A 159 1.49 -20.46 -7.74
CA ILE A 159 1.52 -19.37 -6.77
C ILE A 159 2.29 -19.87 -5.53
N GLY A 160 3.32 -19.13 -5.15
CA GLY A 160 4.11 -19.35 -3.93
C GLY A 160 3.65 -18.48 -2.78
N THR A 161 4.60 -18.14 -1.91
CA THR A 161 4.40 -17.22 -0.78
C THR A 161 5.42 -16.08 -0.82
N SER A 162 4.98 -14.87 -0.47
CA SER A 162 5.86 -13.71 -0.34
C SER A 162 6.24 -13.43 1.12
N ASP A 163 5.58 -14.07 2.08
CA ASP A 163 5.86 -13.85 3.50
C ASP A 163 7.26 -14.34 3.91
N ASP A 164 7.77 -15.37 3.26
CA ASP A 164 9.09 -15.94 3.53
C ASP A 164 10.26 -15.23 2.80
N LEU A 165 9.96 -14.38 1.81
CA LEU A 165 10.98 -13.61 1.09
C LEU A 165 11.86 -12.81 2.04
N LYS A 166 13.15 -12.77 1.78
CA LYS A 166 14.14 -12.01 2.53
C LYS A 166 14.66 -10.83 1.73
N LEU A 167 15.09 -9.78 2.42
CA LEU A 167 15.77 -8.66 1.76
C LEU A 167 17.08 -9.17 1.14
N GLY A 168 17.34 -8.79 -0.10
CA GLY A 168 18.48 -9.26 -0.88
C GLY A 168 18.24 -10.56 -1.65
N GLU A 169 17.09 -11.21 -1.49
CA GLU A 169 16.72 -12.42 -2.22
C GLU A 169 16.42 -12.11 -3.68
N TRP A 170 16.94 -12.96 -4.60
CA TRP A 170 16.74 -12.80 -6.02
C TRP A 170 15.28 -13.05 -6.44
N VAL A 171 14.80 -12.20 -7.31
CA VAL A 171 13.49 -12.31 -7.94
C VAL A 171 13.60 -11.90 -9.41
N LEU A 172 12.71 -12.43 -10.25
CA LEU A 172 12.67 -12.10 -11.67
C LEU A 172 11.24 -11.81 -12.13
N ALA A 173 11.10 -10.83 -13.01
CA ALA A 173 9.86 -10.52 -13.69
C ALA A 173 9.90 -11.05 -15.13
N ILE A 174 8.80 -11.66 -15.57
CA ILE A 174 8.57 -12.00 -16.97
C ILE A 174 7.36 -11.20 -17.45
N GLY A 175 7.50 -10.52 -18.57
CA GLY A 175 6.44 -9.71 -19.14
C GLY A 175 6.73 -9.39 -20.60
N SER A 176 5.90 -8.54 -21.19
CA SER A 176 6.00 -8.13 -22.59
C SER A 176 6.03 -6.61 -22.72
N PRO A 177 7.15 -5.96 -22.37
CA PRO A 177 7.26 -4.50 -22.45
C PRO A 177 7.15 -4.03 -23.89
N PHE A 178 6.41 -2.95 -24.09
CA PHE A 178 6.21 -2.32 -25.42
C PHE A 178 5.57 -3.24 -26.48
N GLY A 179 4.93 -4.34 -26.07
CA GLY A 179 4.32 -5.32 -27.00
C GLY A 179 5.32 -6.22 -27.74
N PHE A 180 6.60 -6.20 -27.33
CA PHE A 180 7.59 -7.17 -27.80
C PHE A 180 7.32 -8.57 -27.25
N ASP A 181 8.00 -9.58 -27.78
CA ASP A 181 8.03 -10.91 -27.20
C ASP A 181 8.54 -10.88 -25.75
N HIS A 182 8.34 -11.97 -25.02
CA HIS A 182 8.64 -12.05 -23.60
C HIS A 182 10.01 -11.47 -23.24
N THR A 183 10.03 -10.58 -22.27
CA THR A 183 11.22 -9.97 -21.70
C THR A 183 11.37 -10.39 -20.25
N VAL A 184 12.58 -10.78 -19.88
CA VAL A 184 12.94 -11.19 -18.53
C VAL A 184 13.82 -10.10 -17.90
N THR A 185 13.47 -9.68 -16.71
CA THR A 185 14.31 -8.79 -15.89
C THR A 185 14.48 -9.39 -14.51
N ALA A 186 15.68 -9.24 -13.91
CA ALA A 186 16.00 -9.79 -12.60
C ALA A 186 16.53 -8.69 -11.68
N GLY A 187 16.36 -8.89 -10.40
CA GLY A 187 16.82 -8.01 -9.32
C GLY A 187 16.61 -8.67 -7.97
N ILE A 188 16.61 -7.88 -6.92
CA ILE A 188 16.47 -8.36 -5.54
C ILE A 188 15.26 -7.75 -4.83
N VAL A 189 14.81 -8.40 -3.78
CA VAL A 189 13.85 -7.83 -2.83
C VAL A 189 14.53 -6.71 -2.05
N SER A 190 14.16 -5.46 -2.35
CA SER A 190 14.71 -4.24 -1.71
C SER A 190 13.90 -3.81 -0.48
N GLY A 191 12.67 -4.28 -0.34
CA GLY A 191 11.80 -3.96 0.79
C GLY A 191 10.53 -4.81 0.81
N LYS A 192 9.93 -4.92 1.99
CA LYS A 192 8.66 -5.64 2.18
C LYS A 192 7.65 -4.77 2.91
N LYS A 193 6.37 -5.06 2.70
CA LYS A 193 5.24 -4.36 3.38
C LYS A 193 5.31 -2.85 3.18
N ARG A 194 5.62 -2.41 1.93
CA ARG A 194 5.60 -1.00 1.57
C ARG A 194 4.15 -0.56 1.31
N ASN A 195 3.76 0.54 1.94
CA ASN A 195 2.50 1.20 1.64
C ASN A 195 2.80 2.40 0.76
N LEU A 196 2.11 2.49 -0.35
CA LEU A 196 2.20 3.64 -1.24
C LEU A 196 1.19 4.71 -0.80
N PRO A 197 1.45 6.00 -1.08
CA PRO A 197 0.49 7.06 -0.82
C PRO A 197 -0.86 6.73 -1.48
N ASN A 198 -1.95 6.93 -0.74
CA ASN A 198 -3.33 6.65 -1.17
C ASN A 198 -3.69 5.17 -1.43
N GLU A 199 -2.76 4.24 -1.24
CA GLU A 199 -2.99 2.79 -1.40
C GLU A 199 -2.83 2.07 -0.05
N SER A 200 -3.91 1.93 0.68
CA SER A 200 -3.89 1.46 2.07
C SER A 200 -4.08 -0.05 2.24
N TYR A 201 -4.37 -0.79 1.15
CA TYR A 201 -4.81 -2.18 1.24
C TYR A 201 -3.82 -3.21 0.69
N VAL A 202 -2.71 -2.78 0.08
CA VAL A 202 -1.68 -3.66 -0.48
C VAL A 202 -0.34 -3.43 0.22
N PRO A 203 0.24 -4.47 0.85
CA PRO A 203 1.56 -4.40 1.48
C PRO A 203 2.66 -4.72 0.44
N TYR A 204 2.92 -3.83 -0.52
CA TYR A 204 3.79 -4.07 -1.66
C TYR A 204 5.17 -4.62 -1.32
N ILE A 205 5.66 -5.49 -2.20
CA ILE A 205 7.07 -5.89 -2.28
C ILE A 205 7.78 -4.82 -3.11
N GLN A 206 8.85 -4.23 -2.57
CA GLN A 206 9.74 -3.34 -3.32
C GLN A 206 10.91 -4.16 -3.87
N THR A 207 11.22 -3.95 -5.15
CA THR A 207 12.38 -4.58 -5.83
C THR A 207 13.13 -3.55 -6.66
N ASP A 208 14.31 -3.92 -7.16
CA ASP A 208 15.05 -3.20 -8.19
C ASP A 208 14.95 -3.90 -9.57
N VAL A 209 14.04 -4.84 -9.70
CA VAL A 209 13.69 -5.47 -10.99
C VAL A 209 13.22 -4.38 -11.95
N ALA A 210 13.81 -4.32 -13.14
CA ALA A 210 13.47 -3.31 -14.12
C ALA A 210 12.07 -3.55 -14.71
N ILE A 211 11.11 -2.75 -14.28
CA ILE A 211 9.74 -2.73 -14.78
C ILE A 211 9.54 -1.53 -15.70
N ASN A 212 8.99 -1.77 -16.87
CA ASN A 212 8.61 -0.76 -17.86
C ASN A 212 7.18 -1.01 -18.34
N PRO A 213 6.52 -0.02 -19.00
CA PRO A 213 5.20 -0.20 -19.59
C PRO A 213 5.10 -1.48 -20.43
N GLY A 214 4.16 -2.35 -20.07
CA GLY A 214 3.97 -3.70 -20.64
C GLY A 214 4.31 -4.85 -19.70
N ASN A 215 5.19 -4.68 -18.70
CA ASN A 215 5.45 -5.69 -17.67
C ASN A 215 4.38 -5.72 -16.57
N SER A 216 3.57 -4.66 -16.43
CA SER A 216 2.49 -4.59 -15.44
C SER A 216 1.47 -5.71 -15.67
N GLY A 217 1.04 -6.34 -14.60
CA GLY A 217 0.17 -7.52 -14.60
C GLY A 217 0.92 -8.84 -14.80
N GLY A 218 2.20 -8.81 -15.18
CA GLY A 218 3.05 -10.00 -15.26
C GLY A 218 3.51 -10.51 -13.89
N PRO A 219 3.93 -11.78 -13.81
CA PRO A 219 4.36 -12.40 -12.56
C PRO A 219 5.76 -11.94 -12.13
N LEU A 220 5.96 -11.87 -10.82
CA LEU A 220 7.26 -11.82 -10.16
C LEU A 220 7.54 -13.20 -9.57
N PHE A 221 8.64 -13.84 -9.97
CA PHE A 221 9.02 -15.18 -9.54
C PHE A 221 10.17 -15.14 -8.53
N ASN A 222 10.22 -16.14 -7.65
CA ASN A 222 11.42 -16.51 -6.91
C ASN A 222 12.30 -17.47 -7.74
N LEU A 223 13.42 -17.92 -7.18
CA LEU A 223 14.35 -18.86 -7.86
C LEU A 223 13.79 -20.29 -7.99
N ASP A 224 12.75 -20.65 -7.24
CA ASP A 224 12.06 -21.94 -7.36
C ASP A 224 11.06 -21.94 -8.55
N GLY A 225 10.84 -20.77 -9.18
CA GLY A 225 9.87 -20.58 -10.24
C GLY A 225 8.43 -20.46 -9.74
N ASP A 226 8.23 -20.13 -8.48
CA ASP A 226 6.93 -19.85 -7.90
C ASP A 226 6.64 -18.34 -7.98
N VAL A 227 5.38 -17.98 -8.27
CA VAL A 227 4.94 -16.58 -8.30
C VAL A 227 4.85 -16.04 -6.87
N VAL A 228 5.70 -15.08 -6.54
CA VAL A 228 5.74 -14.39 -5.25
C VAL A 228 5.06 -13.02 -5.29
N GLY A 229 4.71 -12.53 -6.48
CA GLY A 229 3.97 -11.28 -6.63
C GLY A 229 3.51 -11.01 -8.06
N VAL A 230 2.78 -9.91 -8.22
CA VAL A 230 2.33 -9.37 -9.51
C VAL A 230 2.95 -8.00 -9.71
N ASN A 231 3.69 -7.80 -10.79
CA ASN A 231 4.29 -6.50 -11.11
C ASN A 231 3.19 -5.47 -11.33
N ALA A 232 3.23 -4.35 -10.61
CA ALA A 232 2.18 -3.34 -10.66
C ALA A 232 2.67 -2.00 -11.16
N GLN A 233 3.64 -1.38 -10.50
CA GLN A 233 4.03 -0.01 -10.77
C GLN A 233 5.48 0.28 -10.38
N ILE A 234 5.99 1.43 -10.84
CA ILE A 234 7.32 1.93 -10.49
C ILE A 234 7.22 3.32 -9.85
N TYR A 235 8.19 3.66 -9.01
CA TYR A 235 8.44 5.04 -8.64
C TYR A 235 9.20 5.73 -9.78
N THR A 236 8.64 6.81 -10.36
CA THR A 236 9.26 7.46 -11.51
C THR A 236 8.91 8.95 -11.60
N ARG A 237 9.85 9.74 -12.16
CA ARG A 237 9.62 11.15 -12.52
C ARG A 237 9.59 11.37 -14.03
N SER A 238 10.04 10.39 -14.80
CA SER A 238 10.17 10.49 -16.27
C SER A 238 9.32 9.46 -17.02
N GLY A 239 8.58 8.61 -16.29
CA GLY A 239 7.81 7.50 -16.84
C GLY A 239 8.64 6.25 -17.17
N GLY A 240 9.95 6.24 -16.92
CA GLY A 240 10.83 5.08 -17.06
C GLY A 240 11.31 4.57 -15.70
N PHE A 241 11.83 3.35 -15.68
CA PHE A 241 12.39 2.72 -14.49
C PHE A 241 13.57 3.53 -13.91
N MET A 242 13.54 3.75 -12.59
CA MET A 242 14.57 4.51 -11.85
C MET A 242 15.10 3.73 -10.63
N GLY A 243 15.16 2.40 -10.70
CA GLY A 243 15.70 1.55 -9.63
C GLY A 243 14.69 1.17 -8.54
N VAL A 244 13.41 1.52 -8.66
CA VAL A 244 12.39 1.19 -7.67
C VAL A 244 11.12 0.71 -8.36
N SER A 245 10.77 -0.54 -8.09
CA SER A 245 9.55 -1.20 -8.56
C SER A 245 8.75 -1.76 -7.39
N PHE A 246 7.46 -1.94 -7.61
CA PHE A 246 6.52 -2.48 -6.63
C PHE A 246 5.71 -3.62 -7.23
N ALA A 247 5.61 -4.71 -6.47
CA ALA A 247 4.79 -5.86 -6.81
C ALA A 247 3.75 -6.14 -5.72
N ILE A 248 2.56 -6.56 -6.15
CA ILE A 248 1.47 -7.00 -5.28
C ILE A 248 1.85 -8.39 -4.75
N PRO A 249 1.84 -8.64 -3.43
CA PRO A 249 2.26 -9.91 -2.84
C PRO A 249 1.39 -11.10 -3.24
N ALA A 250 1.97 -12.32 -3.24
CA ALA A 250 1.28 -13.56 -3.57
C ALA A 250 0.08 -13.86 -2.65
N GLU A 251 0.11 -13.45 -1.39
CA GLU A 251 -1.00 -13.59 -0.45
C GLU A 251 -2.21 -12.73 -0.87
N THR A 252 -1.94 -11.49 -1.32
CA THR A 252 -2.97 -10.61 -1.88
C THR A 252 -3.53 -11.19 -3.17
N LEU A 253 -2.67 -11.66 -4.09
CA LEU A 253 -3.05 -12.34 -5.32
C LEU A 253 -3.97 -13.53 -5.03
N SER A 254 -3.59 -14.43 -4.13
CA SER A 254 -4.34 -15.64 -3.79
C SER A 254 -5.72 -15.32 -3.21
N SER A 255 -5.79 -14.35 -2.31
CA SER A 255 -7.04 -13.90 -1.69
C SER A 255 -7.99 -13.28 -2.71
N VAL A 256 -7.47 -12.40 -3.57
CA VAL A 256 -8.25 -11.72 -4.62
C VAL A 256 -8.70 -12.71 -5.68
N TYR A 257 -7.82 -13.61 -6.16
CA TYR A 257 -8.18 -14.66 -7.10
C TYR A 257 -9.36 -15.51 -6.62
N LYS A 258 -9.28 -15.98 -5.36
CA LYS A 258 -10.34 -16.80 -4.77
C LYS A 258 -11.69 -16.06 -4.76
N GLN A 259 -11.72 -14.81 -4.34
CA GLN A 259 -12.93 -14.01 -4.25
C GLN A 259 -13.48 -13.63 -5.63
N LEU A 260 -12.64 -13.21 -6.57
CA LEU A 260 -13.06 -12.87 -7.92
C LEU A 260 -13.62 -14.10 -8.67
N LYS A 261 -13.02 -15.28 -8.47
CA LYS A 261 -13.49 -16.53 -9.09
C LYS A 261 -14.85 -16.97 -8.54
N THR A 262 -15.10 -16.76 -7.25
CA THR A 262 -16.33 -17.23 -6.57
C THR A 262 -17.45 -16.20 -6.65
N ASP A 263 -17.15 -14.94 -6.33
CA ASP A 263 -18.14 -13.88 -6.10
C ASP A 263 -18.12 -12.79 -7.20
N GLY A 264 -17.12 -12.79 -8.09
CA GLY A 264 -16.90 -11.73 -9.09
C GLY A 264 -16.45 -10.40 -8.52
N LYS A 265 -16.37 -10.25 -7.22
CA LYS A 265 -15.93 -9.04 -6.51
C LYS A 265 -15.13 -9.36 -5.26
N VAL A 266 -14.33 -8.39 -4.81
CA VAL A 266 -13.55 -8.50 -3.56
C VAL A 266 -14.25 -7.75 -2.46
N LYS A 267 -14.61 -8.47 -1.39
CA LYS A 267 -15.13 -7.90 -0.15
C LYS A 267 -13.96 -7.57 0.78
N ARG A 268 -14.02 -6.40 1.41
CA ARG A 268 -13.03 -5.99 2.41
C ARG A 268 -13.70 -5.64 3.72
N GLY A 269 -13.03 -5.98 4.79
CA GLY A 269 -13.44 -5.52 6.11
C GLY A 269 -13.31 -4.01 6.26
N TRP A 270 -14.23 -3.43 7.01
CA TRP A 270 -14.29 -2.02 7.31
C TRP A 270 -14.50 -1.76 8.80
N LEU A 271 -13.76 -0.77 9.32
CA LEU A 271 -13.86 -0.32 10.71
C LEU A 271 -14.59 1.02 10.83
N GLY A 272 -14.46 1.88 9.84
CA GLY A 272 -15.11 3.20 9.79
C GLY A 272 -14.46 4.25 10.67
N VAL A 273 -13.13 4.37 10.60
CA VAL A 273 -12.33 5.36 11.31
C VAL A 273 -11.37 6.09 10.39
N TYR A 274 -11.12 7.37 10.65
CA TYR A 274 -9.94 8.08 10.18
C TYR A 274 -8.84 7.92 11.23
N ILE A 275 -7.66 7.51 10.80
CA ILE A 275 -6.52 7.25 11.68
C ILE A 275 -5.34 8.13 11.33
N GLN A 276 -4.48 8.31 12.30
CA GLN A 276 -3.23 9.07 12.15
C GLN A 276 -2.09 8.31 12.82
N GLU A 277 -0.87 8.50 12.27
CA GLU A 277 0.37 7.99 12.84
C GLU A 277 0.66 8.64 14.19
N VAL A 278 1.12 7.85 15.14
CA VAL A 278 1.55 8.32 16.45
C VAL A 278 3.04 8.65 16.38
N ASP A 279 3.38 9.93 16.24
CA ASP A 279 4.76 10.40 16.30
C ASP A 279 5.26 10.46 17.76
N LYS A 280 6.52 10.87 17.94
CA LYS A 280 7.15 10.92 19.27
C LYS A 280 6.43 11.83 20.26
N ASP A 281 5.98 12.99 19.80
CA ASP A 281 5.33 13.98 20.66
C ASP A 281 3.91 13.55 21.03
N LEU A 282 3.19 12.98 20.09
CA LEU A 282 1.87 12.36 20.32
C LEU A 282 1.99 11.17 21.28
N ALA A 283 3.00 10.31 21.13
CA ALA A 283 3.22 9.19 22.04
C ALA A 283 3.33 9.68 23.49
N VAL A 284 4.18 10.68 23.75
CA VAL A 284 4.33 11.28 25.09
C VAL A 284 3.01 11.88 25.58
N SER A 285 2.28 12.61 24.73
CA SER A 285 1.01 13.26 25.11
C SER A 285 -0.07 12.25 25.48
N PHE A 286 -0.13 11.11 24.78
CA PHE A 286 -1.05 10.00 25.08
C PHE A 286 -0.57 9.10 26.24
N GLY A 287 0.70 9.24 26.68
CA GLY A 287 1.30 8.43 27.75
C GLY A 287 1.82 7.07 27.26
N LEU A 288 2.30 7.00 26.03
CA LEU A 288 3.02 5.86 25.48
C LEU A 288 4.53 6.01 25.68
N ASP A 289 5.22 4.91 25.96
CA ASP A 289 6.68 4.88 26.14
C ASP A 289 7.44 5.09 24.81
N LYS A 290 6.81 4.72 23.69
CA LYS A 290 7.37 4.85 22.33
C LYS A 290 6.29 5.09 21.30
N PRO A 291 6.62 5.68 20.13
CA PRO A 291 5.71 5.81 18.99
C PRO A 291 5.22 4.44 18.53
N LYS A 292 3.92 4.17 18.64
CA LYS A 292 3.26 2.97 18.12
C LYS A 292 1.73 3.14 18.11
N GLY A 293 1.05 2.35 17.30
CA GLY A 293 -0.40 2.34 17.20
C GLY A 293 -0.93 3.31 16.15
N ALA A 294 -2.25 3.39 16.08
CA ALA A 294 -3.01 4.28 15.23
C ALA A 294 -3.99 5.08 16.08
N VAL A 295 -3.84 6.41 16.14
CA VAL A 295 -4.81 7.24 16.85
C VAL A 295 -6.04 7.45 15.99
N ILE A 296 -7.23 7.26 16.58
CA ILE A 296 -8.51 7.55 15.94
C ILE A 296 -8.73 9.05 15.91
N ALA A 297 -8.57 9.65 14.73
CA ALA A 297 -8.79 11.08 14.53
C ALA A 297 -10.28 11.41 14.31
N LYS A 298 -11.06 10.48 13.71
CA LYS A 298 -12.51 10.61 13.56
C LYS A 298 -13.17 9.22 13.44
N ILE A 299 -14.39 9.12 13.90
CA ILE A 299 -15.25 7.94 13.70
C ILE A 299 -16.37 8.32 12.75
N LEU A 300 -16.63 7.46 11.77
CA LEU A 300 -17.74 7.64 10.84
C LEU A 300 -19.05 7.18 11.48
N ASP A 301 -20.11 7.90 11.18
CA ASP A 301 -21.44 7.58 11.67
C ASP A 301 -21.92 6.21 11.18
N LYS A 302 -22.67 5.51 12.03
CA LYS A 302 -23.18 4.16 11.79
C LYS A 302 -22.11 3.09 11.53
N SER A 303 -20.83 3.41 11.71
CA SER A 303 -19.70 2.49 11.48
C SER A 303 -19.56 1.42 12.56
N PRO A 304 -18.86 0.31 12.28
CA PRO A 304 -18.45 -0.68 13.27
C PRO A 304 -17.75 -0.09 14.48
N ALA A 305 -16.87 0.90 14.26
CA ALA A 305 -16.17 1.60 15.33
C ALA A 305 -17.15 2.32 16.28
N GLN A 306 -18.14 3.05 15.72
CA GLN A 306 -19.14 3.73 16.53
C GLN A 306 -20.00 2.72 17.32
N LYS A 307 -20.50 1.67 16.65
CA LYS A 307 -21.33 0.62 17.27
C LYS A 307 -20.62 -0.10 18.42
N SER A 308 -19.30 -0.29 18.32
CA SER A 308 -18.49 -0.96 19.36
C SER A 308 -18.07 -0.04 20.51
N GLY A 309 -18.38 1.27 20.41
CA GLY A 309 -18.02 2.26 21.43
C GLY A 309 -16.53 2.60 21.45
N LEU A 310 -15.86 2.49 20.31
CA LEU A 310 -14.59 3.19 20.06
C LEU A 310 -14.84 4.69 20.09
N LYS A 311 -13.84 5.47 20.45
CA LYS A 311 -13.95 6.91 20.61
C LYS A 311 -12.80 7.62 19.90
N GLN A 312 -13.05 8.83 19.46
CA GLN A 312 -12.01 9.74 19.01
C GLN A 312 -10.97 9.94 20.12
N GLY A 313 -9.68 9.92 19.77
CA GLY A 313 -8.58 9.95 20.73
C GLY A 313 -8.18 8.59 21.30
N ASP A 314 -8.84 7.50 20.96
CA ASP A 314 -8.33 6.16 21.24
C ASP A 314 -7.09 5.89 20.38
N VAL A 315 -6.07 5.29 20.96
CA VAL A 315 -4.93 4.77 20.18
C VAL A 315 -5.10 3.25 20.04
N ILE A 316 -5.31 2.76 18.84
CA ILE A 316 -5.40 1.33 18.55
C ILE A 316 -3.98 0.75 18.61
N LEU A 317 -3.74 -0.15 19.55
CA LEU A 317 -2.44 -0.78 19.81
C LEU A 317 -2.33 -2.20 19.26
N ALA A 318 -3.45 -2.91 19.14
CA ALA A 318 -3.50 -4.21 18.49
C ALA A 318 -4.90 -4.49 17.91
N PHE A 319 -4.93 -5.25 16.83
CA PHE A 319 -6.11 -5.71 16.13
C PHE A 319 -6.01 -7.22 15.91
N ASN A 320 -7.00 -7.98 16.37
CA ASN A 320 -7.00 -9.45 16.31
C ASN A 320 -5.68 -10.10 16.80
N ASN A 321 -5.21 -9.68 17.98
CA ASN A 321 -3.94 -10.09 18.62
C ASN A 321 -2.66 -9.72 17.85
N THR A 322 -2.75 -9.00 16.72
CA THR A 322 -1.60 -8.48 15.98
C THR A 322 -1.33 -7.05 16.42
N ASP A 323 -0.11 -6.76 16.86
CA ASP A 323 0.30 -5.42 17.27
C ASP A 323 0.29 -4.44 16.11
N ILE A 324 -0.19 -3.22 16.37
CA ILE A 324 -0.13 -2.09 15.44
C ILE A 324 1.12 -1.28 15.78
N ASN A 325 2.15 -1.40 14.96
CA ASN A 325 3.39 -0.64 15.14
C ASN A 325 3.32 0.72 14.44
N LYS A 326 2.65 0.79 13.29
CA LYS A 326 2.41 2.01 12.52
C LYS A 326 0.93 2.11 12.16
N SER A 327 0.42 3.32 12.00
CA SER A 327 -1.01 3.51 11.67
C SER A 327 -1.43 2.74 10.40
N LYS A 328 -0.55 2.66 9.42
CA LYS A 328 -0.76 1.96 8.14
C LYS A 328 -0.90 0.43 8.26
N ASP A 329 -0.54 -0.17 9.39
CA ASP A 329 -0.73 -1.60 9.61
C ASP A 329 -2.21 -1.93 9.81
N LEU A 330 -3.00 -0.99 10.34
CA LEU A 330 -4.41 -1.21 10.66
C LEU A 330 -5.29 -1.44 9.42
N PRO A 331 -5.25 -0.61 8.36
CA PRO A 331 -6.06 -0.86 7.15
C PRO A 331 -5.77 -2.21 6.49
N LEU A 332 -4.50 -2.65 6.50
CA LEU A 332 -4.11 -3.96 5.97
C LEU A 332 -4.79 -5.10 6.73
N LEU A 333 -4.74 -5.06 8.07
CA LEU A 333 -5.35 -6.10 8.93
C LEU A 333 -6.87 -6.07 8.86
N VAL A 334 -7.46 -4.88 8.88
CA VAL A 334 -8.93 -4.73 8.76
C VAL A 334 -9.41 -5.20 7.39
N GLY A 335 -8.74 -4.81 6.31
CA GLY A 335 -9.15 -5.10 4.94
C GLY A 335 -9.19 -6.59 4.59
N VAL A 336 -8.33 -7.42 5.20
CA VAL A 336 -8.31 -8.88 4.98
C VAL A 336 -9.18 -9.63 5.98
N THR A 337 -9.79 -8.96 6.95
CA THR A 337 -10.67 -9.58 7.93
C THR A 337 -12.02 -9.88 7.30
N GLU A 338 -12.52 -11.08 7.51
CA GLU A 338 -13.85 -11.52 7.07
C GLU A 338 -14.95 -10.59 7.62
N VAL A 339 -15.91 -10.26 6.77
CA VAL A 339 -17.10 -9.50 7.15
C VAL A 339 -17.92 -10.29 8.18
N ASP A 340 -18.63 -9.61 9.07
CA ASP A 340 -19.40 -10.13 10.20
C ASP A 340 -18.58 -10.83 11.29
N LYS A 341 -17.26 -10.83 11.20
CA LYS A 341 -16.38 -11.40 12.22
C LYS A 341 -16.20 -10.45 13.40
N SER A 342 -16.37 -10.96 14.61
CA SER A 342 -16.09 -10.22 15.83
C SER A 342 -14.60 -10.26 16.15
N ILE A 343 -13.97 -9.09 16.20
CA ILE A 343 -12.52 -8.94 16.40
C ILE A 343 -12.23 -8.18 17.69
N ARG A 344 -11.29 -8.71 18.47
CA ARG A 344 -10.79 -8.04 19.67
C ARG A 344 -9.79 -6.95 19.31
N VAL A 345 -10.10 -5.71 19.71
CA VAL A 345 -9.25 -4.53 19.48
C VAL A 345 -8.72 -4.05 20.85
N LYS A 346 -7.39 -3.92 20.95
CA LYS A 346 -6.71 -3.36 22.12
C LYS A 346 -6.48 -1.87 21.88
N ILE A 347 -6.99 -1.03 22.76
CA ILE A 347 -6.86 0.42 22.67
C ILE A 347 -6.24 1.01 23.92
N LEU A 348 -5.61 2.17 23.78
CA LEU A 348 -5.27 3.07 24.87
C LEU A 348 -6.27 4.22 24.87
N ARG A 349 -6.98 4.40 25.97
CA ARG A 349 -7.93 5.50 26.24
C ARG A 349 -7.62 6.11 27.57
N ASN A 350 -7.37 7.43 27.62
CA ASN A 350 -7.04 8.16 28.87
C ASN A 350 -5.92 7.46 29.66
N LYS A 351 -4.85 7.07 28.97
CA LYS A 351 -3.67 6.35 29.51
C LYS A 351 -3.96 4.94 30.09
N SER A 352 -5.16 4.40 29.90
CA SER A 352 -5.55 3.05 30.33
C SER A 352 -5.75 2.14 29.15
N ILE A 353 -5.30 0.88 29.26
CA ILE A 353 -5.53 -0.15 28.26
C ILE A 353 -6.96 -0.68 28.39
N ILE A 354 -7.70 -0.68 27.29
CA ILE A 354 -9.06 -1.19 27.18
C ILE A 354 -9.15 -2.16 26.01
N TYR A 355 -10.00 -3.15 26.11
CA TYR A 355 -10.32 -4.06 25.02
C TYR A 355 -11.76 -3.83 24.55
N LYS A 356 -11.97 -3.83 23.24
CA LYS A 356 -13.26 -3.73 22.59
C LYS A 356 -13.44 -4.87 21.60
N ASN A 357 -14.62 -5.44 21.52
CA ASN A 357 -14.99 -6.35 20.45
C ASN A 357 -15.72 -5.56 19.37
N VAL A 358 -15.26 -5.68 18.14
CA VAL A 358 -15.78 -4.95 16.97
C VAL A 358 -16.22 -5.97 15.93
N ILE A 359 -17.44 -5.90 15.48
CA ILE A 359 -17.93 -6.68 14.34
C ILE A 359 -17.56 -5.92 13.09
N ILE A 360 -16.76 -6.54 12.22
CA ILE A 360 -16.28 -5.93 10.99
C ILE A 360 -17.39 -5.97 9.93
N GLU A 361 -17.66 -4.86 9.26
CA GLU A 361 -18.61 -4.76 8.16
C GLU A 361 -17.92 -4.69 6.81
N GLU A 362 -18.67 -4.85 5.71
CA GLU A 362 -18.14 -4.68 4.36
C GLU A 362 -17.80 -3.20 4.10
N LEU A 363 -16.66 -2.95 3.48
CA LEU A 363 -16.23 -1.60 3.11
C LEU A 363 -17.21 -0.99 2.09
N PRO A 364 -17.82 0.16 2.39
CA PRO A 364 -18.73 0.84 1.46
C PRO A 364 -18.04 1.25 0.15
N GLU A 365 -18.81 1.47 -0.91
CA GLU A 365 -18.30 2.02 -2.16
C GLU A 365 -17.85 3.48 -2.01
N ASP A 366 -16.91 3.92 -2.86
CA ASP A 366 -16.29 5.26 -2.76
C ASP A 366 -17.29 6.42 -2.90
N SER A 367 -18.39 6.22 -3.62
CA SER A 367 -19.50 7.19 -3.77
C SER A 367 -20.23 7.50 -2.45
N GLU A 368 -20.32 6.53 -1.54
CA GLU A 368 -20.97 6.68 -0.24
C GLU A 368 -20.10 7.44 0.76
N ILE A 369 -18.77 7.36 0.60
CA ILE A 369 -17.81 8.02 1.49
C ILE A 369 -17.62 9.49 1.13
N ALA A 370 -17.80 9.89 -0.14
CA ALA A 370 -17.54 11.24 -0.65
C ALA A 370 -18.57 12.30 -0.17
N THR A 371 -19.75 11.92 0.26
CA THR A 371 -20.85 12.86 0.60
C THR A 371 -20.69 13.61 1.94
N MET A 372 -19.55 13.45 2.64
CA MET A 372 -19.38 13.93 4.03
C MET A 372 -18.44 15.14 4.20
N ARG A 373 -18.18 16.00 3.20
CA ARG A 373 -17.24 17.14 3.31
C ARG A 373 -17.83 18.51 3.03
N GLU A 374 -17.41 19.53 3.84
CA GLU A 374 -17.23 21.01 3.68
C GLU A 374 -17.98 21.92 4.69
N LYS A 375 -17.58 23.11 5.00
CA LYS A 375 -16.61 24.20 5.20
C LYS A 375 -17.08 25.31 6.17
N SER A 376 -16.40 26.22 6.64
CA SER A 376 -15.58 27.08 7.46
C SER A 376 -16.14 28.51 7.87
N VAL A 377 -15.65 29.25 8.85
CA VAL A 377 -14.70 30.34 9.23
C VAL A 377 -15.20 31.29 10.34
N ASP A 378 -14.45 31.74 11.39
CA ASP A 378 -13.82 33.01 11.75
C ASP A 378 -13.50 33.27 13.27
N ASN A 379 -12.68 34.13 13.70
CA ASN A 379 -11.40 34.36 14.39
C ASN A 379 -11.29 35.05 15.80
N LYS A 380 -10.31 34.65 16.73
CA LYS A 380 -9.63 35.43 17.82
C LYS A 380 -8.47 34.69 18.57
N MET A 381 -7.60 35.41 19.38
CA MET A 381 -6.24 34.99 19.82
C MET A 381 -6.03 34.59 21.30
N VAL A 382 -5.25 33.47 21.58
CA VAL A 382 -4.78 33.10 22.93
C VAL A 382 -3.52 32.21 22.90
N SER A 383 -2.57 32.38 23.83
CA SER A 383 -1.36 31.56 24.03
C SER A 383 -0.39 31.54 22.84
N GLY A 384 -0.09 32.72 22.30
CA GLY A 384 0.69 32.80 21.06
C GLY A 384 -0.09 32.38 19.82
N LEU A 385 -1.35 31.99 20.00
CA LEU A 385 -2.34 31.74 18.93
C LEU A 385 -3.41 32.83 19.05
N THR A 386 -3.74 33.46 17.94
CA THR A 386 -4.99 34.21 17.82
C THR A 386 -6.06 33.23 17.39
N VAL A 387 -7.10 33.10 18.18
CA VAL A 387 -8.19 32.19 17.89
C VAL A 387 -9.52 32.93 18.00
N SER A 388 -10.53 32.43 17.29
CA SER A 388 -11.89 32.94 17.34
C SER A 388 -12.92 31.84 17.41
N ASP A 389 -14.13 32.22 17.77
CA ASP A 389 -15.25 31.33 17.70
C ASP A 389 -15.58 30.99 16.23
N ILE A 390 -15.90 29.74 15.98
CA ILE A 390 -16.35 29.28 14.67
C ILE A 390 -17.83 29.56 14.47
N ASP A 391 -18.20 29.90 13.25
CA ASP A 391 -19.59 30.14 12.88
C ASP A 391 -20.41 28.83 12.76
N GLU A 392 -21.74 28.97 12.72
CA GLU A 392 -22.64 27.82 12.61
C GLU A 392 -22.45 27.05 11.28
N LYS A 393 -22.01 27.74 10.24
CA LYS A 393 -21.70 27.12 8.96
C LYS A 393 -20.48 26.19 9.09
N THR A 394 -19.43 26.62 9.78
CA THR A 394 -18.25 25.81 10.07
C THR A 394 -18.59 24.60 10.93
N LYS A 395 -19.39 24.78 12.00
CA LYS A 395 -19.83 23.67 12.84
C LYS A 395 -20.56 22.62 12.02
N LYS A 396 -21.47 23.06 11.17
CA LYS A 396 -22.27 22.18 10.31
C LYS A 396 -21.43 21.46 9.27
N ASN A 397 -20.50 22.17 8.63
CA ASN A 397 -19.65 21.63 7.59
C ASN A 397 -18.63 20.63 8.11
N LEU A 398 -18.06 20.86 9.29
CA LEU A 398 -17.11 19.95 9.93
C LEU A 398 -17.81 18.85 10.75
N ASN A 399 -19.15 18.94 10.87
CA ASN A 399 -19.95 18.08 11.76
C ASN A 399 -19.39 18.07 13.19
N ILE A 400 -19.22 19.29 13.77
CA ILE A 400 -18.68 19.51 15.12
C ILE A 400 -19.61 20.41 15.92
N TYR A 401 -19.59 20.23 17.24
CA TYR A 401 -20.47 21.00 18.15
C TYR A 401 -19.87 22.33 18.60
N GLY A 402 -18.57 22.55 18.41
CA GLY A 402 -17.86 23.74 18.79
C GLY A 402 -16.39 23.67 18.44
N GLY A 403 -15.66 24.72 18.73
CA GLY A 403 -14.24 24.83 18.44
C GLY A 403 -13.80 26.27 18.33
N VAL A 404 -12.50 26.46 18.14
CA VAL A 404 -11.89 27.77 17.86
C VAL A 404 -10.99 27.66 16.65
N LYS A 405 -11.01 28.68 15.81
CA LYS A 405 -10.18 28.76 14.61
C LYS A 405 -8.89 29.52 14.93
N VAL A 406 -7.79 29.09 14.37
CA VAL A 406 -6.48 29.76 14.48
C VAL A 406 -6.32 30.82 13.41
N ASP A 407 -6.13 32.07 13.82
CA ASP A 407 -6.03 33.24 12.96
C ASP A 407 -4.63 33.73 12.73
N LYS A 408 -3.87 33.79 13.83
CA LYS A 408 -2.47 34.18 13.81
C LYS A 408 -1.69 33.29 14.77
N ILE A 409 -0.42 33.11 14.45
CA ILE A 409 0.53 32.34 15.25
C ILE A 409 1.71 33.27 15.53
N SER A 410 2.11 33.40 16.79
CA SER A 410 3.30 34.20 17.13
C SER A 410 4.57 33.55 16.60
N THR A 411 5.59 34.35 16.30
CA THR A 411 6.87 33.90 15.73
C THR A 411 7.54 32.82 16.60
N GLN A 412 7.37 32.89 17.91
CA GLN A 412 7.92 31.93 18.85
C GLN A 412 7.20 30.57 18.83
N GLN A 413 5.92 30.55 18.49
CA GLN A 413 5.12 29.32 18.34
C GLN A 413 5.25 28.71 16.93
N LEU A 414 5.46 29.52 15.89
CA LEU A 414 5.70 29.04 14.51
C LEU A 414 6.88 28.07 14.42
N ASN A 415 7.93 28.30 15.21
CA ASN A 415 9.13 27.43 15.19
C ASN A 415 8.97 26.15 16.03
N ASN A 416 7.94 26.04 16.87
CA ASN A 416 7.80 24.97 17.86
C ASN A 416 6.49 24.17 17.76
N SER A 417 5.55 24.56 16.91
CA SER A 417 4.27 23.87 16.76
C SER A 417 3.94 23.54 15.30
N LYS A 418 3.29 22.41 15.08
CA LYS A 418 2.77 22.00 13.77
C LYS A 418 1.41 22.65 13.44
N ILE A 419 0.95 23.62 14.27
CA ILE A 419 -0.31 24.35 14.06
C ILE A 419 -0.16 25.29 12.87
N GLN A 420 -1.22 25.44 12.10
CA GLN A 420 -1.29 26.34 10.94
C GLN A 420 -2.43 27.35 11.10
N ILE A 421 -2.32 28.48 10.43
CA ILE A 421 -3.43 29.43 10.29
C ILE A 421 -4.58 28.72 9.58
N ASN A 422 -5.80 28.97 10.03
CA ASN A 422 -7.05 28.32 9.63
C ASN A 422 -7.31 26.93 10.25
N ASP A 423 -6.40 26.37 11.06
CA ASP A 423 -6.75 25.19 11.84
C ASP A 423 -7.93 25.48 12.78
N VAL A 424 -8.87 24.55 12.88
CA VAL A 424 -10.00 24.61 13.83
C VAL A 424 -9.73 23.66 14.98
N ILE A 425 -9.42 24.18 16.16
CA ILE A 425 -9.15 23.39 17.38
C ILE A 425 -10.48 23.02 18.02
N THR A 426 -10.76 21.73 18.16
CA THR A 426 -12.00 21.20 18.72
C THR A 426 -11.83 20.49 20.05
N HIS A 427 -10.63 19.97 20.35
CA HIS A 427 -10.35 19.29 21.62
C HIS A 427 -8.93 19.63 22.12
N ILE A 428 -8.78 19.64 23.44
CA ILE A 428 -7.51 19.67 24.15
C ILE A 428 -7.47 18.49 25.10
N ASN A 429 -6.45 17.61 24.98
CA ASN A 429 -6.31 16.39 25.79
C ASN A 429 -7.62 15.57 25.81
N ASN A 430 -8.22 15.38 24.62
CA ASN A 430 -9.49 14.70 24.40
C ASN A 430 -10.73 15.36 25.06
N ASN A 431 -10.59 16.55 25.62
CA ASN A 431 -11.71 17.32 26.17
C ASN A 431 -12.22 18.30 25.11
N PRO A 432 -13.54 18.30 24.79
CA PRO A 432 -14.08 19.17 23.74
C PRO A 432 -13.92 20.65 24.09
N ILE A 433 -13.76 21.47 23.08
CA ILE A 433 -13.73 22.95 23.12
C ILE A 433 -14.99 23.46 22.43
N PHE A 434 -15.70 24.38 23.06
CA PHE A 434 -16.94 24.92 22.49
C PHE A 434 -16.78 26.34 21.96
N ASN A 435 -15.91 27.15 22.55
CA ASN A 435 -15.67 28.55 22.22
C ASN A 435 -14.32 29.04 22.74
N VAL A 436 -13.97 30.31 22.43
CA VAL A 436 -12.72 30.96 22.85
C VAL A 436 -12.56 30.96 24.37
N LYS A 437 -13.60 31.26 25.16
CA LYS A 437 -13.52 31.27 26.64
C LYS A 437 -13.19 29.88 27.20
N ASP A 438 -13.77 28.83 26.62
CA ASP A 438 -13.49 27.44 27.02
C ASP A 438 -12.05 27.02 26.64
N PHE A 439 -11.61 27.41 25.45
CA PHE A 439 -10.23 27.23 25.00
C PHE A 439 -9.23 27.88 25.97
N GLU A 440 -9.44 29.17 26.31
CA GLU A 440 -8.59 29.89 27.28
C GLU A 440 -8.52 29.20 28.65
N LYS A 441 -9.70 28.83 29.17
CA LYS A 441 -9.80 28.19 30.48
C LYS A 441 -9.02 26.86 30.49
N LYS A 442 -9.15 26.03 29.44
CA LYS A 442 -8.48 24.74 29.34
C LYS A 442 -6.97 24.90 29.17
N ILE A 443 -6.51 25.78 28.27
CA ILE A 443 -5.08 26.04 28.10
C ILE A 443 -4.45 26.56 29.40
N LYS A 444 -5.09 27.51 30.12
CA LYS A 444 -4.59 28.02 31.39
C LYS A 444 -4.51 26.97 32.51
N SER A 445 -5.35 25.94 32.45
CA SER A 445 -5.34 24.84 33.42
C SER A 445 -4.21 23.83 33.21
N LEU A 446 -3.56 23.85 32.04
CA LEU A 446 -2.48 22.92 31.73
C LEU A 446 -1.19 23.34 32.41
N LYS A 447 -0.36 22.35 32.73
CA LYS A 447 0.94 22.56 33.33
C LYS A 447 1.90 23.17 32.32
N GLU A 448 2.59 24.25 32.71
CA GLU A 448 3.62 24.85 31.87
C GLU A 448 4.71 23.85 31.49
N ASN A 449 5.24 23.98 30.27
CA ASN A 449 6.21 23.05 29.67
C ASN A 449 5.71 21.60 29.48
N SER A 450 4.42 21.31 29.71
CA SER A 450 3.84 20.01 29.38
C SER A 450 3.47 19.93 27.91
N LEU A 451 3.43 18.70 27.36
CA LEU A 451 2.85 18.43 26.06
C LEU A 451 1.34 18.19 26.21
N ALA A 452 0.56 18.88 25.38
CA ALA A 452 -0.87 18.66 25.24
C ALA A 452 -1.19 18.21 23.81
N ASN A 453 -2.12 17.26 23.67
CA ASN A 453 -2.64 16.93 22.35
C ASN A 453 -3.84 17.83 22.02
N LEU A 454 -3.81 18.39 20.82
CA LEU A 454 -4.92 19.14 20.23
C LEU A 454 -5.49 18.34 19.07
N LEU A 455 -6.81 18.18 19.03
CA LEU A 455 -7.48 17.78 17.81
C LEU A 455 -7.85 19.04 17.03
N VAL A 456 -7.32 19.15 15.84
CA VAL A 456 -7.59 20.24 14.92
C VAL A 456 -8.22 19.70 13.63
N TYR A 457 -9.04 20.53 13.00
CA TYR A 457 -9.48 20.28 11.63
C TYR A 457 -8.69 21.18 10.69
N ARG A 458 -7.96 20.60 9.76
CA ARG A 458 -7.20 21.26 8.69
C ARG A 458 -7.75 20.81 7.36
N ASP A 459 -8.16 21.74 6.48
CA ASP A 459 -8.78 21.43 5.20
C ASP A 459 -9.90 20.37 5.33
N SER A 460 -10.74 20.53 6.34
CA SER A 460 -11.83 19.63 6.74
C SER A 460 -11.39 18.22 7.23
N SER A 461 -10.11 17.96 7.35
CA SER A 461 -9.56 16.66 7.83
C SER A 461 -9.12 16.77 9.29
N PRO A 462 -9.55 15.86 10.17
CA PRO A 462 -9.16 15.86 11.57
C PRO A 462 -7.71 15.35 11.74
N VAL A 463 -6.91 16.11 12.51
CA VAL A 463 -5.49 15.81 12.79
C VAL A 463 -5.20 16.07 14.26
N TYR A 464 -4.49 15.15 14.90
CA TYR A 464 -3.92 15.39 16.24
C TYR A 464 -2.56 16.04 16.15
N LEU A 465 -2.38 17.11 16.91
CA LEU A 465 -1.11 17.81 17.06
C LEU A 465 -0.69 17.81 18.53
N ALA A 466 0.57 17.50 18.82
CA ALA A 466 1.13 17.74 20.14
C ALA A 466 1.74 19.15 20.17
N ILE A 467 1.37 19.92 21.17
CA ILE A 467 1.95 21.24 21.41
C ILE A 467 2.58 21.32 22.80
N LYS A 468 3.69 22.03 22.90
CA LYS A 468 4.27 22.39 24.19
C LYS A 468 3.58 23.65 24.74
N ILE A 469 3.08 23.55 25.95
CA ILE A 469 2.39 24.68 26.61
C ILE A 469 3.43 25.67 27.12
N SER A 470 3.41 26.89 26.57
CA SER A 470 4.12 28.08 27.09
C SER A 470 3.09 29.01 27.67
N LYS A 471 3.33 29.47 28.90
CA LYS A 471 2.55 30.51 29.60
C LYS A 471 3.24 31.85 29.52
#